data_226d85b118ca01ab0c2148550bc1bb8f
#
_entry.id   226d85b118ca01ab0c2148550bc1bb8f
#
_cell.length_a   1.000
_cell.length_b   1.000
_cell.length_c   1.000
_cell.angle_alpha   90.00
_cell.angle_beta   90.00
_cell.angle_gamma   90.00
#
_symmetry.space_group_name_H-M   'P 1'
#
loop_
_entity.id
_entity.type
_entity.pdbx_description
1 polymer ?
#
loop_
_entity_poly.entity_id
_entity_poly.type
_entity_poly.pdbx_seq_one_letter_code
_entity_poly.pdbx_strand_id
1 'polypeptide(L)'
;IIRKTGNARFAWDSYRRFVQMYGDVVLGMKPTNKDDIDPFEAIIEEVKKAKGVELDNELKVEDLQELVKKFKAAVKEQTGKDFPTGAYEQLWGAICAVFDSWMNERAILYRKMESIPDEWGTAVNVQAMVFGNMGETSATGVCFSRDAGTGEDLFNGEYLINAQGEDVVAGIRTPQQITKIGSQRWAVLAGVTEDVRAAKFPSMEEAMPEIYKELDALQTKLENHYKDMQDMEFTVQEGKLWFLQTRNGKRTGAAMVKIATDLLHQGMIDEKTALLRCEPNKLDELLHPVFDKAALKQAKVLTR
;
A
#
# COMPACT_ATOMS: atom_id res chain seq x y z
N ILE A 1 4.05 16.43 -18.40
CA ILE A 1 3.36 15.13 -18.36
C ILE A 1 2.37 15.06 -19.52
N ILE A 2 1.40 15.99 -19.66
CA ILE A 2 0.36 15.96 -20.71
C ILE A 2 0.94 15.72 -22.11
N ARG A 3 2.02 16.44 -22.48
CA ARG A 3 2.67 16.27 -23.81
C ARG A 3 3.24 14.87 -24.06
N LYS A 4 3.63 14.15 -23.01
CA LYS A 4 4.21 12.79 -23.11
C LYS A 4 3.16 11.69 -23.06
N THR A 5 2.10 11.88 -22.27
CA THR A 5 1.11 10.82 -22.01
C THR A 5 -0.18 10.98 -22.82
N GLY A 6 -0.46 12.20 -23.33
CA GLY A 6 -1.76 12.53 -23.92
C GLY A 6 -2.93 12.54 -22.92
N ASN A 7 -2.67 12.22 -21.63
CA ASN A 7 -3.68 12.07 -20.60
C ASN A 7 -3.69 13.27 -19.65
N ALA A 8 -4.58 14.22 -19.93
CA ALA A 8 -4.70 15.43 -19.13
C ALA A 8 -5.23 15.16 -17.72
N ARG A 9 -6.19 14.20 -17.57
CA ARG A 9 -6.75 13.86 -16.27
C ARG A 9 -5.67 13.28 -15.36
N PHE A 10 -4.93 12.30 -15.83
CA PHE A 10 -3.80 11.71 -15.10
C PHE A 10 -2.78 12.77 -14.66
N ALA A 11 -2.43 13.69 -15.57
CA ALA A 11 -1.45 14.73 -15.26
C ALA A 11 -1.92 15.67 -14.16
N TRP A 12 -3.19 16.07 -14.17
CA TRP A 12 -3.76 16.95 -13.14
C TRP A 12 -4.02 16.23 -11.83
N ASP A 13 -4.44 14.98 -11.85
CA ASP A 13 -4.57 14.18 -10.63
C ASP A 13 -3.21 13.94 -9.97
N SER A 14 -2.19 13.57 -10.73
CA SER A 14 -0.83 13.44 -10.22
C SER A 14 -0.31 14.76 -9.62
N TYR A 15 -0.63 15.89 -10.24
CA TYR A 15 -0.21 17.19 -9.70
C TYR A 15 -0.99 17.57 -8.44
N ARG A 16 -2.29 17.29 -8.39
CA ARG A 16 -3.11 17.46 -7.19
C ARG A 16 -2.53 16.66 -6.01
N ARG A 17 -2.27 15.36 -6.21
CA ARG A 17 -1.66 14.47 -5.20
C ARG A 17 -0.29 14.98 -4.77
N PHE A 18 0.52 15.45 -5.71
CA PHE A 18 1.83 16.03 -5.40
C PHE A 18 1.71 17.27 -4.52
N VAL A 19 0.80 18.21 -4.82
CA VAL A 19 0.61 19.42 -4.01
C VAL A 19 0.14 19.07 -2.61
N GLN A 20 -0.80 18.13 -2.48
CA GLN A 20 -1.27 17.62 -1.19
C GLN A 20 -0.13 17.01 -0.38
N MET A 21 0.55 16.00 -0.94
CA MET A 21 1.62 15.28 -0.23
C MET A 21 2.80 16.19 0.13
N TYR A 22 3.15 17.13 -0.75
CA TYR A 22 4.18 18.13 -0.46
C TYR A 22 3.76 19.08 0.66
N GLY A 23 2.51 19.52 0.65
CA GLY A 23 1.94 20.33 1.73
C GLY A 23 1.96 19.62 3.08
N ASP A 24 1.50 18.37 3.10
CA ASP A 24 1.42 17.56 4.31
C ASP A 24 2.80 17.25 4.90
N VAL A 25 3.71 16.79 4.05
CA VAL A 25 4.99 16.20 4.51
C VAL A 25 6.10 17.25 4.54
N VAL A 26 6.27 18.02 3.46
CA VAL A 26 7.40 18.95 3.35
C VAL A 26 7.10 20.27 4.05
N LEU A 27 5.86 20.75 3.95
CA LEU A 27 5.46 22.01 4.58
C LEU A 27 4.83 21.83 5.96
N GLY A 28 4.66 20.56 6.42
CA GLY A 28 4.19 20.23 7.76
C GLY A 28 2.72 20.59 8.02
N MET A 29 1.87 20.59 6.97
CA MET A 29 0.46 20.96 7.09
C MET A 29 -0.42 19.83 7.61
N LYS A 30 0.09 18.59 7.64
CA LYS A 30 -0.67 17.46 8.16
C LYS A 30 -0.97 17.65 9.65
N PRO A 31 -2.23 17.54 10.08
CA PRO A 31 -2.58 17.64 11.48
C PRO A 31 -1.85 16.62 12.35
N THR A 32 -1.41 17.07 13.54
CA THR A 32 -0.75 16.20 14.53
C THR A 32 -1.76 15.40 15.35
N ASN A 33 -2.94 15.96 15.62
CA ASN A 33 -4.03 15.27 16.31
C ASN A 33 -4.90 14.52 15.32
N LYS A 34 -5.32 13.30 15.68
CA LYS A 34 -6.18 12.47 14.84
C LYS A 34 -7.60 13.03 14.65
N ASP A 35 -8.04 13.88 15.56
CA ASP A 35 -9.37 14.49 15.55
C ASP A 35 -9.43 15.79 14.72
N ASP A 36 -8.27 16.31 14.32
CA ASP A 36 -8.19 17.49 13.47
C ASP A 36 -8.38 17.09 11.99
N ILE A 37 -9.17 17.87 11.28
CA ILE A 37 -9.46 17.62 9.87
C ILE A 37 -8.27 18.08 9.03
N ASP A 38 -7.79 17.20 8.16
CA ASP A 38 -6.79 17.54 7.15
C ASP A 38 -7.35 18.61 6.20
N PRO A 39 -6.70 19.78 6.02
CA PRO A 39 -7.22 20.85 5.21
C PRO A 39 -7.38 20.48 3.74
N PHE A 40 -6.54 19.60 3.21
CA PHE A 40 -6.64 19.12 1.84
C PHE A 40 -7.82 18.16 1.65
N GLU A 41 -8.04 17.25 2.61
CA GLU A 41 -9.19 16.34 2.60
C GLU A 41 -10.50 17.11 2.71
N ALA A 42 -10.56 18.13 3.56
CA ALA A 42 -11.74 19.00 3.66
C ALA A 42 -12.08 19.67 2.31
N ILE A 43 -11.08 20.17 1.60
CA ILE A 43 -11.25 20.79 0.28
C ILE A 43 -11.68 19.78 -0.78
N ILE A 44 -11.12 18.55 -0.76
CA ILE A 44 -11.52 17.47 -1.68
C ILE A 44 -13.00 17.13 -1.48
N GLU A 45 -13.42 16.89 -0.23
CA GLU A 45 -14.79 16.53 0.10
C GLU A 45 -15.79 17.65 -0.27
N GLU A 46 -15.42 18.92 -0.07
CA GLU A 46 -16.23 20.06 -0.50
C GLU A 46 -16.44 20.05 -2.03
N VAL A 47 -15.37 19.84 -2.81
CA VAL A 47 -15.46 19.81 -4.27
C VAL A 47 -16.23 18.60 -4.74
N LYS A 48 -15.99 17.39 -4.18
CA LYS A 48 -16.74 16.18 -4.52
C LYS A 48 -18.24 16.37 -4.27
N LYS A 49 -18.60 16.91 -3.11
CA LYS A 49 -20.00 17.20 -2.77
C LYS A 49 -20.62 18.20 -3.73
N ALA A 50 -19.90 19.27 -4.11
CA ALA A 50 -20.39 20.27 -5.06
C ALA A 50 -20.60 19.70 -6.47
N LYS A 51 -19.80 18.68 -6.86
CA LYS A 51 -19.89 18.02 -8.17
C LYS A 51 -20.81 16.79 -8.19
N GLY A 52 -21.28 16.33 -7.02
CA GLY A 52 -22.14 15.15 -6.90
C GLY A 52 -21.43 13.85 -7.23
N VAL A 53 -20.12 13.74 -6.89
CA VAL A 53 -19.29 12.53 -7.07
C VAL A 53 -18.83 12.00 -5.72
N GLU A 54 -18.59 10.69 -5.63
CA GLU A 54 -18.15 10.03 -4.40
C GLU A 54 -16.65 9.72 -4.41
N LEU A 55 -16.11 9.36 -5.57
CA LEU A 55 -14.73 8.91 -5.70
C LEU A 55 -13.86 9.95 -6.42
N ASP A 56 -12.61 10.06 -6.01
CA ASP A 56 -11.62 10.97 -6.62
C ASP A 56 -11.40 10.69 -8.12
N ASN A 57 -11.52 9.42 -8.54
CA ASN A 57 -11.36 9.04 -9.94
C ASN A 57 -12.52 9.50 -10.85
N GLU A 58 -13.63 9.95 -10.28
CA GLU A 58 -14.78 10.52 -11.00
C GLU A 58 -14.59 12.01 -11.30
N LEU A 59 -13.65 12.69 -10.63
CA LEU A 59 -13.33 14.09 -10.86
C LEU A 59 -12.74 14.30 -12.27
N LYS A 60 -13.23 15.34 -12.94
CA LYS A 60 -12.80 15.74 -14.29
C LYS A 60 -11.57 16.64 -14.24
N VAL A 61 -11.01 16.93 -15.40
CA VAL A 61 -9.82 17.80 -15.52
C VAL A 61 -10.03 19.15 -14.89
N GLU A 62 -11.19 19.76 -15.13
CA GLU A 62 -11.56 21.10 -14.62
C GLU A 62 -11.67 21.10 -13.09
N ASP A 63 -12.22 20.01 -12.51
CA ASP A 63 -12.36 19.85 -11.07
C ASP A 63 -11.00 19.69 -10.39
N LEU A 64 -10.10 18.90 -11.00
CA LEU A 64 -8.72 18.74 -10.55
C LEU A 64 -7.91 20.04 -10.64
N GLN A 65 -8.15 20.84 -11.67
CA GLN A 65 -7.55 22.18 -11.77
C GLN A 65 -8.05 23.12 -10.68
N GLU A 66 -9.33 23.08 -10.37
CA GLU A 66 -9.93 23.81 -9.25
C GLU A 66 -9.30 23.40 -7.92
N LEU A 67 -9.19 22.09 -7.66
CA LEU A 67 -8.54 21.55 -6.47
C LEU A 67 -7.10 22.04 -6.32
N VAL A 68 -6.28 21.97 -7.37
CA VAL A 68 -4.90 22.46 -7.32
C VAL A 68 -4.83 23.93 -6.94
N LYS A 69 -5.75 24.78 -7.45
CA LYS A 69 -5.82 26.20 -7.08
C LYS A 69 -6.17 26.39 -5.60
N LYS A 70 -7.20 25.66 -5.11
CA LYS A 70 -7.62 25.70 -3.70
C LYS A 70 -6.51 25.20 -2.78
N PHE A 71 -5.82 24.12 -3.13
CA PHE A 71 -4.70 23.58 -2.37
C PHE A 71 -3.56 24.58 -2.23
N LYS A 72 -3.16 25.22 -3.33
CA LYS A 72 -2.12 26.27 -3.29
C LYS A 72 -2.53 27.49 -2.47
N ALA A 73 -3.81 27.84 -2.48
CA ALA A 73 -4.33 28.91 -1.64
C ALA A 73 -4.26 28.53 -0.15
N ALA A 74 -4.65 27.30 0.21
CA ALA A 74 -4.53 26.78 1.57
C ALA A 74 -3.07 26.73 2.04
N VAL A 75 -2.14 26.32 1.17
CA VAL A 75 -0.69 26.38 1.48
C VAL A 75 -0.27 27.80 1.82
N LYS A 76 -0.65 28.78 1.00
CA LYS A 76 -0.30 30.18 1.24
C LYS A 76 -0.90 30.73 2.52
N GLU A 77 -2.16 30.40 2.80
CA GLU A 77 -2.87 30.81 4.01
C GLU A 77 -2.20 30.27 5.28
N GLN A 78 -1.87 28.97 5.30
CA GLN A 78 -1.30 28.34 6.50
C GLN A 78 0.19 28.62 6.69
N THR A 79 0.98 28.67 5.61
CA THR A 79 2.44 28.82 5.69
C THR A 79 2.94 30.23 5.47
N GLY A 80 2.09 31.12 4.97
CA GLY A 80 2.46 32.49 4.55
C GLY A 80 3.31 32.53 3.27
N LYS A 81 3.59 31.39 2.62
CA LYS A 81 4.44 31.26 1.44
C LYS A 81 3.67 30.69 0.25
N ASP A 82 4.04 31.12 -0.95
CA ASP A 82 3.51 30.48 -2.15
C ASP A 82 4.06 29.05 -2.31
N PHE A 83 3.24 28.16 -2.87
CA PHE A 83 3.70 26.80 -3.21
C PHE A 83 4.85 26.86 -4.21
N PRO A 84 6.00 26.19 -3.97
CA PRO A 84 7.14 26.25 -4.86
C PRO A 84 6.80 25.69 -6.24
N THR A 85 7.24 26.38 -7.31
CA THR A 85 6.97 25.97 -8.69
C THR A 85 8.21 25.44 -9.41
N GLY A 86 9.39 25.68 -8.87
CA GLY A 86 10.66 25.19 -9.40
C GLY A 86 10.87 23.71 -9.07
N ALA A 87 11.14 22.87 -10.08
CA ALA A 87 11.31 21.44 -9.88
C ALA A 87 12.48 21.09 -8.93
N TYR A 88 13.59 21.82 -9.03
CA TYR A 88 14.74 21.63 -8.13
C TYR A 88 14.46 22.12 -6.71
N GLU A 89 13.70 23.19 -6.54
CA GLU A 89 13.25 23.69 -5.24
C GLU A 89 12.35 22.65 -4.55
N GLN A 90 11.40 22.09 -5.30
CA GLN A 90 10.53 21.02 -4.81
C GLN A 90 11.33 19.77 -4.42
N LEU A 91 12.27 19.33 -5.27
CA LEU A 91 13.13 18.20 -4.99
C LEU A 91 13.97 18.42 -3.74
N TRP A 92 14.60 19.60 -3.62
CA TRP A 92 15.43 19.91 -2.46
C TRP A 92 14.64 19.97 -1.17
N GLY A 93 13.44 20.58 -1.20
CA GLY A 93 12.52 20.57 -0.06
C GLY A 93 12.16 19.16 0.39
N ALA A 94 11.86 18.26 -0.56
CA ALA A 94 11.55 16.88 -0.27
C ALA A 94 12.76 16.11 0.32
N ILE A 95 13.96 16.35 -0.20
CA ILE A 95 15.21 15.78 0.34
C ILE A 95 15.42 16.22 1.79
N CYS A 96 15.29 17.51 2.08
CA CYS A 96 15.40 18.05 3.44
C CYS A 96 14.38 17.42 4.38
N ALA A 97 13.11 17.30 3.95
CA ALA A 97 12.06 16.68 4.75
C ALA A 97 12.36 15.21 5.11
N VAL A 98 13.00 14.44 4.20
CA VAL A 98 13.46 13.08 4.51
C VAL A 98 14.54 13.08 5.56
N PHE A 99 15.54 13.98 5.50
CA PHE A 99 16.57 14.09 6.54
C PHE A 99 15.97 14.52 7.88
N ASP A 100 15.06 15.49 7.88
CA ASP A 100 14.38 15.98 9.10
C ASP A 100 13.53 14.88 9.76
N SER A 101 12.97 13.97 8.94
CA SER A 101 12.15 12.86 9.44
C SER A 101 12.89 11.90 10.39
N TRP A 102 14.24 11.88 10.35
CA TRP A 102 15.07 11.13 11.30
C TRP A 102 14.82 11.56 12.75
N MET A 103 14.45 12.83 12.95
CA MET A 103 14.20 13.41 14.27
C MET A 103 12.72 13.44 14.67
N ASN A 104 11.82 12.83 13.88
CA ASN A 104 10.41 12.68 14.25
C ASN A 104 10.27 11.78 15.49
N GLU A 105 9.33 12.09 16.38
CA GLU A 105 9.09 11.32 17.60
C GLU A 105 8.90 9.81 17.34
N ARG A 106 8.13 9.47 16.32
CA ARG A 106 7.93 8.07 15.90
C ARG A 106 9.24 7.39 15.48
N ALA A 107 10.10 8.07 14.75
CA ALA A 107 11.39 7.55 14.31
C ALA A 107 12.35 7.38 15.49
N ILE A 108 12.37 8.33 16.42
CA ILE A 108 13.15 8.26 17.67
C ILE A 108 12.69 7.06 18.53
N LEU A 109 11.37 6.89 18.71
CA LEU A 109 10.83 5.76 19.47
C LEU A 109 11.18 4.43 18.82
N TYR A 110 11.02 4.31 17.50
CA TYR A 110 11.37 3.12 16.74
C TYR A 110 12.85 2.75 16.90
N ARG A 111 13.76 3.73 16.77
CA ARG A 111 15.19 3.48 16.97
C ARG A 111 15.51 2.98 18.37
N LYS A 112 14.86 3.54 19.40
CA LYS A 112 15.03 3.06 20.79
C LYS A 112 14.56 1.61 20.96
N MET A 113 13.42 1.25 20.34
CA MET A 113 12.89 -0.12 20.41
C MET A 113 13.78 -1.13 19.69
N GLU A 114 14.34 -0.74 18.55
CA GLU A 114 15.17 -1.62 17.72
C GLU A 114 16.68 -1.50 18.03
N SER A 115 17.05 -0.74 19.05
CA SER A 115 18.46 -0.49 19.44
C SER A 115 19.34 0.04 18.29
N ILE A 116 18.75 0.94 17.46
CA ILE A 116 19.46 1.60 16.35
C ILE A 116 20.17 2.85 16.88
N PRO A 117 21.48 3.01 16.66
CA PRO A 117 22.23 4.18 17.10
C PRO A 117 21.72 5.49 16.48
N ASP A 118 21.56 6.54 17.28
CA ASP A 118 21.06 7.84 16.81
C ASP A 118 22.02 8.53 15.83
N GLU A 119 23.32 8.25 15.93
CA GLU A 119 24.38 8.81 15.08
C GLU A 119 24.41 8.28 13.65
N TRP A 120 23.65 7.23 13.31
CA TRP A 120 23.67 6.66 11.95
C TRP A 120 23.06 7.60 10.91
N GLY A 121 21.98 8.28 11.23
CA GLY A 121 21.27 9.12 10.26
C GLY A 121 20.46 8.30 9.23
N THR A 122 19.99 8.99 8.20
CA THR A 122 19.23 8.38 7.10
C THR A 122 19.80 8.80 5.75
N ALA A 123 19.34 8.14 4.68
CA ALA A 123 19.72 8.43 3.30
C ALA A 123 18.50 8.70 2.42
N VAL A 124 18.71 9.41 1.31
CA VAL A 124 17.67 9.72 0.34
C VAL A 124 17.99 9.12 -1.01
N ASN A 125 17.05 8.38 -1.58
CA ASN A 125 17.10 7.92 -2.96
C ASN A 125 16.09 8.69 -3.81
N VAL A 126 16.55 9.28 -4.91
CA VAL A 126 15.67 9.89 -5.92
C VAL A 126 15.42 8.88 -7.01
N GLN A 127 14.17 8.41 -7.10
CA GLN A 127 13.79 7.31 -7.99
C GLN A 127 12.68 7.75 -8.94
N ALA A 128 12.74 7.28 -10.19
CA ALA A 128 11.66 7.47 -11.14
C ALA A 128 10.38 6.75 -10.65
N MET A 129 9.25 7.44 -10.74
CA MET A 129 7.96 6.85 -10.41
C MET A 129 7.39 6.04 -11.56
N VAL A 130 6.70 4.95 -11.21
CA VAL A 130 5.77 4.24 -12.08
C VAL A 130 4.34 4.44 -11.57
N PHE A 131 3.37 4.42 -12.48
CA PHE A 131 2.03 4.89 -12.19
C PHE A 131 0.98 3.81 -12.48
N GLY A 132 0.33 3.34 -11.43
CA GLY A 132 -0.78 2.38 -11.52
C GLY A 132 -2.13 3.02 -11.88
N ASN A 133 -2.18 4.35 -12.01
CA ASN A 133 -3.39 5.12 -12.29
C ASN A 133 -3.40 5.77 -13.70
N MET A 134 -2.80 5.13 -14.69
CA MET A 134 -2.78 5.61 -16.08
C MET A 134 -3.94 5.06 -16.95
N GLY A 135 -4.92 4.41 -16.34
CA GLY A 135 -6.07 3.84 -17.03
C GLY A 135 -6.27 2.36 -16.69
N GLU A 136 -7.20 1.72 -17.40
CA GLU A 136 -7.67 0.35 -17.12
C GLU A 136 -6.61 -0.74 -17.36
N THR A 137 -5.54 -0.45 -18.07
CA THR A 137 -4.38 -1.34 -18.26
C THR A 137 -3.29 -1.14 -17.22
N SER A 138 -3.56 -0.32 -16.21
CA SER A 138 -2.65 0.01 -15.12
C SER A 138 -3.27 -0.40 -13.78
N ALA A 139 -2.43 -0.81 -12.84
CA ALA A 139 -2.85 -1.27 -11.52
C ALA A 139 -1.73 -1.09 -10.50
N THR A 140 -2.06 -1.18 -9.23
CA THR A 140 -1.08 -1.31 -8.15
C THR A 140 -1.55 -2.38 -7.17
N GLY A 141 -0.61 -3.02 -6.47
CA GLY A 141 -0.97 -4.06 -5.52
C GLY A 141 0.16 -4.49 -4.61
N VAL A 142 -0.23 -5.31 -3.66
CA VAL A 142 0.65 -5.99 -2.70
C VAL A 142 0.38 -7.48 -2.75
N CYS A 143 1.42 -8.28 -2.63
CA CYS A 143 1.26 -9.73 -2.63
C CYS A 143 2.29 -10.43 -1.73
N PHE A 144 1.94 -11.65 -1.35
CA PHE A 144 2.72 -12.50 -0.46
C PHE A 144 2.91 -13.87 -1.10
N SER A 145 4.12 -14.39 -1.05
CA SER A 145 4.39 -15.73 -1.59
C SER A 145 3.70 -16.84 -0.80
N ARG A 146 3.39 -16.58 0.49
CA ARG A 146 2.62 -17.47 1.38
C ARG A 146 1.64 -16.64 2.20
N ASP A 147 0.61 -17.29 2.75
CA ASP A 147 -0.34 -16.61 3.64
C ASP A 147 0.33 -16.20 4.96
N ALA A 148 0.34 -14.90 5.24
CA ALA A 148 0.99 -14.32 6.42
C ALA A 148 0.29 -14.65 7.74
N GLY A 149 -0.99 -15.00 7.70
CA GLY A 149 -1.80 -15.34 8.86
C GLY A 149 -1.74 -16.81 9.23
N THR A 150 -1.79 -17.70 8.23
CA THR A 150 -1.88 -19.16 8.41
C THR A 150 -0.58 -19.89 8.08
N GLY A 151 0.29 -19.31 7.27
CA GLY A 151 1.49 -19.95 6.73
C GLY A 151 1.22 -20.91 5.58
N GLU A 152 0.00 -20.96 5.04
CA GLU A 152 -0.34 -21.77 3.87
C GLU A 152 0.55 -21.37 2.68
N ASP A 153 1.09 -22.38 1.98
CA ASP A 153 1.89 -22.18 0.77
C ASP A 153 0.93 -21.83 -0.38
N LEU A 154 0.47 -20.61 -0.35
CA LEU A 154 -0.50 -20.04 -1.29
C LEU A 154 -0.11 -18.62 -1.63
N PHE A 155 0.19 -18.39 -2.92
CA PHE A 155 0.35 -17.04 -3.44
C PHE A 155 -0.95 -16.25 -3.28
N ASN A 156 -0.88 -15.11 -2.63
CA ASN A 156 -2.05 -14.29 -2.30
C ASN A 156 -1.70 -12.81 -2.28
N GLY A 157 -2.73 -11.97 -2.26
CA GLY A 157 -2.55 -10.52 -2.24
C GLY A 157 -3.73 -9.79 -2.87
N GLU A 158 -3.60 -8.50 -2.94
CA GLU A 158 -4.65 -7.59 -3.38
C GLU A 158 -4.13 -6.57 -4.39
N TYR A 159 -4.99 -6.16 -5.32
CA TYR A 159 -4.67 -5.15 -6.31
C TYR A 159 -5.87 -4.25 -6.60
N LEU A 160 -5.59 -3.05 -7.13
CA LEU A 160 -6.60 -2.11 -7.63
C LEU A 160 -6.23 -1.66 -9.04
N ILE A 161 -7.19 -1.77 -9.96
CA ILE A 161 -7.06 -1.21 -11.30
C ILE A 161 -7.18 0.30 -11.22
N ASN A 162 -6.38 1.00 -12.04
CA ASN A 162 -6.36 2.46 -12.15
C ASN A 162 -6.23 3.15 -10.78
N ALA A 163 -5.20 2.77 -10.01
CA ALA A 163 -4.95 3.22 -8.65
C ALA A 163 -3.46 3.39 -8.34
N GLN A 164 -3.16 4.19 -7.33
CA GLN A 164 -1.82 4.28 -6.73
C GLN A 164 -1.75 3.50 -5.42
N GLY A 165 -0.54 3.29 -4.87
CA GLY A 165 -0.33 2.50 -3.66
C GLY A 165 -1.12 3.01 -2.45
N GLU A 166 -1.26 4.32 -2.30
CA GLU A 166 -2.05 4.94 -1.24
C GLU A 166 -3.55 4.56 -1.32
N ASP A 167 -4.10 4.39 -2.54
CA ASP A 167 -5.50 4.01 -2.74
C ASP A 167 -5.78 2.58 -2.23
N VAL A 168 -4.78 1.67 -2.31
CA VAL A 168 -4.87 0.30 -1.76
C VAL A 168 -4.93 0.33 -0.24
N VAL A 169 -4.11 1.19 0.38
CA VAL A 169 -3.99 1.27 1.84
C VAL A 169 -5.14 2.04 2.48
N ALA A 170 -5.68 3.04 1.78
CA ALA A 170 -6.75 3.91 2.29
C ALA A 170 -8.09 3.18 2.49
N GLY A 171 -8.31 2.03 1.83
CA GLY A 171 -9.54 1.24 1.97
C GLY A 171 -10.81 1.91 1.40
N ILE A 172 -10.65 2.94 0.58
CA ILE A 172 -11.77 3.67 -0.06
C ILE A 172 -12.46 2.81 -1.12
N ARG A 173 -11.68 2.01 -1.83
CA ARG A 173 -12.15 1.05 -2.83
C ARG A 173 -11.89 -0.37 -2.33
N THR A 174 -12.81 -1.31 -2.61
CA THR A 174 -12.59 -2.73 -2.30
C THR A 174 -11.52 -3.30 -3.22
N PRO A 175 -10.35 -3.73 -2.70
CA PRO A 175 -9.33 -4.34 -3.52
C PRO A 175 -9.80 -5.69 -4.08
N GLN A 176 -9.29 -6.03 -5.24
CA GLN A 176 -9.49 -7.32 -5.89
C GLN A 176 -8.33 -8.25 -5.54
N GLN A 177 -8.61 -9.55 -5.53
CA GLN A 177 -7.61 -10.55 -5.16
C GLN A 177 -6.69 -10.90 -6.35
N ILE A 178 -5.44 -11.22 -6.07
CA ILE A 178 -4.45 -11.60 -7.08
C ILE A 178 -4.84 -12.92 -7.76
N THR A 179 -5.17 -13.96 -6.95
CA THR A 179 -5.48 -15.30 -7.44
C THR A 179 -6.99 -15.54 -7.53
N LYS A 180 -7.41 -16.37 -8.47
CA LYS A 180 -8.80 -16.78 -8.61
C LYS A 180 -9.32 -17.50 -7.36
N ILE A 181 -8.53 -18.39 -6.78
CA ILE A 181 -8.89 -19.08 -5.55
C ILE A 181 -9.03 -18.11 -4.37
N GLY A 182 -8.17 -17.10 -4.26
CA GLY A 182 -8.29 -16.03 -3.27
C GLY A 182 -9.56 -15.22 -3.46
N SER A 183 -9.90 -14.86 -4.70
CA SER A 183 -11.12 -14.13 -5.05
C SER A 183 -12.38 -14.94 -4.72
N GLN A 184 -12.38 -16.24 -4.97
CA GLN A 184 -13.50 -17.13 -4.61
C GLN A 184 -13.66 -17.27 -3.09
N ARG A 185 -12.55 -17.46 -2.34
CA ARG A 185 -12.55 -17.49 -0.88
C ARG A 185 -13.08 -16.17 -0.29
N TRP A 186 -12.63 -15.04 -0.83
CA TRP A 186 -13.13 -13.72 -0.44
C TRP A 186 -14.64 -13.57 -0.68
N ALA A 187 -15.12 -13.97 -1.86
CA ALA A 187 -16.54 -13.88 -2.22
C ALA A 187 -17.44 -14.66 -1.25
N VAL A 188 -17.04 -15.87 -0.86
CA VAL A 188 -17.75 -16.67 0.14
C VAL A 188 -17.83 -15.93 1.48
N LEU A 189 -16.73 -15.33 1.94
CA LEU A 189 -16.68 -14.59 3.20
C LEU A 189 -17.50 -13.29 3.15
N ALA A 190 -17.51 -12.63 2.00
CA ALA A 190 -18.26 -11.38 1.77
C ALA A 190 -19.74 -11.61 1.43
N GLY A 191 -20.19 -12.87 1.27
CA GLY A 191 -21.56 -13.19 0.86
C GLY A 191 -21.88 -12.78 -0.58
N VAL A 192 -20.87 -12.71 -1.46
CA VAL A 192 -20.98 -12.35 -2.86
C VAL A 192 -21.13 -13.60 -3.72
N THR A 193 -22.09 -13.62 -4.66
CA THR A 193 -22.26 -14.73 -5.60
C THR A 193 -21.14 -14.77 -6.64
N GLU A 194 -20.88 -15.95 -7.21
CA GLU A 194 -19.80 -16.12 -8.21
C GLU A 194 -20.02 -15.24 -9.46
N ASP A 195 -21.24 -15.08 -9.92
CA ASP A 195 -21.55 -14.22 -11.07
C ASP A 195 -21.20 -12.75 -10.79
N VAL A 196 -21.53 -12.27 -9.59
CA VAL A 196 -21.20 -10.90 -9.15
C VAL A 196 -19.70 -10.75 -8.94
N ARG A 197 -19.03 -11.76 -8.34
CA ARG A 197 -17.59 -11.79 -8.17
C ARG A 197 -16.86 -11.69 -9.52
N ALA A 198 -17.20 -12.57 -10.46
CA ALA A 198 -16.55 -12.61 -11.77
C ALA A 198 -16.78 -11.31 -12.58
N ALA A 199 -17.94 -10.68 -12.44
CA ALA A 199 -18.28 -9.47 -13.18
C ALA A 199 -17.70 -8.19 -12.57
N LYS A 200 -17.64 -8.08 -11.22
CA LYS A 200 -17.28 -6.84 -10.52
C LYS A 200 -15.93 -6.90 -9.79
N PHE A 201 -15.50 -8.10 -9.42
CA PHE A 201 -14.30 -8.34 -8.61
C PHE A 201 -13.44 -9.48 -9.19
N PRO A 202 -13.15 -9.46 -10.51
CA PRO A 202 -12.30 -10.49 -11.10
C PRO A 202 -10.92 -10.47 -10.43
N SER A 203 -10.32 -11.64 -10.26
CA SER A 203 -8.93 -11.72 -9.81
C SER A 203 -7.98 -11.16 -10.88
N MET A 204 -6.74 -10.83 -10.47
CA MET A 204 -5.71 -10.45 -11.45
C MET A 204 -5.44 -11.60 -12.44
N GLU A 205 -5.47 -12.84 -11.98
CA GLU A 205 -5.36 -14.05 -12.80
C GLU A 205 -6.38 -14.07 -13.95
N GLU A 206 -7.60 -13.55 -13.73
CA GLU A 206 -8.66 -13.45 -14.73
C GLU A 206 -8.60 -12.16 -15.56
N ALA A 207 -8.32 -11.02 -14.92
CA ALA A 207 -8.36 -9.70 -15.57
C ALA A 207 -7.07 -9.35 -16.32
N MET A 208 -5.91 -9.83 -15.84
CA MET A 208 -4.58 -9.52 -16.39
C MET A 208 -3.70 -10.79 -16.41
N PRO A 209 -4.08 -11.85 -17.16
CA PRO A 209 -3.46 -13.18 -17.05
C PRO A 209 -1.96 -13.20 -17.35
N GLU A 210 -1.48 -12.41 -18.30
CA GLU A 210 -0.05 -12.36 -18.65
C GLU A 210 0.76 -11.68 -17.52
N ILE A 211 0.22 -10.62 -16.90
CA ILE A 211 0.82 -9.95 -15.77
C ILE A 211 0.84 -10.87 -14.54
N TYR A 212 -0.26 -11.56 -14.29
CA TYR A 212 -0.34 -12.55 -13.22
C TYR A 212 0.71 -13.64 -13.37
N LYS A 213 0.86 -14.20 -14.56
CA LYS A 213 1.85 -15.24 -14.85
C LYS A 213 3.30 -14.75 -14.63
N GLU A 214 3.60 -13.51 -15.03
CA GLU A 214 4.91 -12.90 -14.77
C GLU A 214 5.13 -12.69 -13.28
N LEU A 215 4.11 -12.18 -12.57
CA LEU A 215 4.13 -11.93 -11.14
C LEU A 215 4.33 -13.22 -10.33
N ASP A 216 3.63 -14.31 -10.69
CA ASP A 216 3.74 -15.62 -10.07
C ASP A 216 5.13 -16.25 -10.27
N ALA A 217 5.68 -16.14 -11.49
CA ALA A 217 7.05 -16.60 -11.75
C ALA A 217 8.10 -15.81 -10.94
N LEU A 218 7.89 -14.50 -10.78
CA LEU A 218 8.81 -13.64 -10.03
C LEU A 218 8.71 -13.87 -8.52
N GLN A 219 7.51 -14.04 -7.95
CA GLN A 219 7.36 -14.35 -6.52
C GLN A 219 8.04 -15.68 -6.17
N THR A 220 7.86 -16.71 -7.00
CA THR A 220 8.54 -17.99 -6.83
C THR A 220 10.07 -17.84 -6.86
N LYS A 221 10.58 -17.03 -7.81
CA LYS A 221 12.02 -16.74 -7.91
C LYS A 221 12.55 -16.03 -6.68
N LEU A 222 11.81 -15.06 -6.15
CA LEU A 222 12.18 -14.28 -4.96
C LEU A 222 12.18 -15.15 -3.70
N GLU A 223 11.14 -15.96 -3.48
CA GLU A 223 11.08 -16.89 -2.36
C GLU A 223 12.24 -17.89 -2.39
N ASN A 224 12.54 -18.46 -3.55
CA ASN A 224 13.67 -19.37 -3.73
C ASN A 224 15.04 -18.70 -3.50
N HIS A 225 15.17 -17.41 -3.87
CA HIS A 225 16.41 -16.66 -3.68
C HIS A 225 16.66 -16.31 -2.22
N TYR A 226 15.64 -15.74 -1.55
CA TYR A 226 15.74 -15.35 -0.14
C TYR A 226 15.50 -16.50 0.82
N LYS A 227 15.00 -17.62 0.30
CA LYS A 227 14.65 -18.84 1.07
C LYS A 227 13.70 -18.53 2.22
N ASP A 228 12.82 -17.58 2.02
CA ASP A 228 11.82 -17.15 2.99
C ASP A 228 10.61 -16.53 2.28
N MET A 229 9.45 -16.59 2.97
CA MET A 229 8.23 -15.90 2.53
C MET A 229 8.50 -14.43 2.22
N GLN A 230 8.05 -13.98 1.06
CA GLN A 230 8.22 -12.61 0.59
C GLN A 230 6.92 -11.82 0.63
N ASP A 231 7.04 -10.58 1.08
CA ASP A 231 6.06 -9.50 1.00
C ASP A 231 6.53 -8.55 -0.12
N MET A 232 5.71 -8.34 -1.13
CA MET A 232 6.08 -7.68 -2.37
C MET A 232 5.08 -6.58 -2.71
N GLU A 233 5.61 -5.46 -3.18
CA GLU A 233 4.83 -4.35 -3.72
C GLU A 233 5.11 -4.23 -5.22
N PHE A 234 4.05 -4.05 -6.01
CA PHE A 234 4.17 -3.95 -7.47
C PHE A 234 3.22 -2.91 -8.05
N THR A 235 3.56 -2.45 -9.25
CA THR A 235 2.72 -1.59 -10.07
C THR A 235 2.71 -2.12 -11.50
N VAL A 236 1.55 -2.10 -12.13
CA VAL A 236 1.38 -2.31 -13.57
C VAL A 236 1.14 -0.96 -14.22
N GLN A 237 2.05 -0.53 -15.07
CA GLN A 237 1.88 0.69 -15.85
C GLN A 237 1.68 0.34 -17.31
N GLU A 238 0.50 0.63 -17.85
CA GLU A 238 0.16 0.40 -19.26
C GLU A 238 0.52 -1.02 -19.73
N GLY A 239 0.11 -2.03 -18.95
CA GLY A 239 0.34 -3.44 -19.26
C GLY A 239 1.76 -3.95 -18.98
N LYS A 240 2.62 -3.17 -18.34
CA LYS A 240 3.97 -3.58 -17.96
C LYS A 240 4.10 -3.68 -16.45
N LEU A 241 4.58 -4.83 -15.97
CA LEU A 241 4.83 -5.09 -14.54
C LEU A 241 6.12 -4.39 -14.06
N TRP A 242 6.06 -3.83 -12.87
CA TRP A 242 7.17 -3.22 -12.15
C TRP A 242 7.14 -3.65 -10.69
N PHE A 243 8.22 -4.25 -10.20
CA PHE A 243 8.41 -4.49 -8.78
C PHE A 243 8.94 -3.21 -8.12
N LEU A 244 8.30 -2.83 -7.00
CA LEU A 244 8.71 -1.64 -6.23
C LEU A 244 9.56 -2.03 -5.04
N GLN A 245 9.15 -3.10 -4.33
CA GLN A 245 9.81 -3.56 -3.13
C GLN A 245 9.58 -5.05 -2.93
N THR A 246 10.55 -5.72 -2.33
CA THR A 246 10.41 -7.05 -1.72
C THR A 246 11.08 -7.05 -0.35
N ARG A 247 10.51 -7.79 0.59
CA ARG A 247 11.04 -7.98 1.94
C ARG A 247 10.56 -9.30 2.51
N ASN A 248 11.25 -9.79 3.54
CA ASN A 248 10.75 -10.95 4.28
C ASN A 248 9.41 -10.60 4.92
N GLY A 249 8.39 -11.40 4.65
CA GLY A 249 7.02 -11.15 5.08
C GLY A 249 6.87 -11.22 6.60
N LYS A 250 6.27 -10.16 7.18
CA LYS A 250 5.79 -10.21 8.56
C LYS A 250 4.66 -11.23 8.66
N ARG A 251 4.65 -12.01 9.73
CA ARG A 251 3.74 -13.14 9.89
C ARG A 251 3.35 -13.37 11.34
N THR A 252 2.21 -14.01 11.57
CA THR A 252 1.78 -14.45 12.91
C THR A 252 2.71 -15.53 13.46
N GLY A 253 2.66 -15.80 14.78
CA GLY A 253 3.41 -16.89 15.42
C GLY A 253 3.08 -18.25 14.81
N ALA A 254 1.80 -18.53 14.51
CA ALA A 254 1.37 -19.78 13.87
C ALA A 254 1.94 -19.93 12.45
N ALA A 255 1.83 -18.87 11.64
CA ALA A 255 2.39 -18.86 10.30
C ALA A 255 3.92 -18.99 10.31
N MET A 256 4.61 -18.38 11.27
CA MET A 256 6.07 -18.48 11.43
C MET A 256 6.53 -19.93 11.58
N VAL A 257 5.91 -20.67 12.49
CA VAL A 257 6.24 -22.09 12.73
C VAL A 257 5.94 -22.93 11.49
N LYS A 258 4.76 -22.74 10.90
CA LYS A 258 4.36 -23.49 9.71
C LYS A 258 5.30 -23.22 8.52
N ILE A 259 5.61 -21.96 8.22
CA ILE A 259 6.50 -21.59 7.12
C ILE A 259 7.90 -22.15 7.34
N ALA A 260 8.46 -22.03 8.56
CA ALA A 260 9.78 -22.57 8.87
C ALA A 260 9.83 -24.09 8.67
N THR A 261 8.79 -24.81 9.08
CA THR A 261 8.66 -26.26 8.92
C THR A 261 8.51 -26.65 7.45
N ASP A 262 7.66 -25.95 6.70
CA ASP A 262 7.44 -26.23 5.28
C ASP A 262 8.71 -25.99 4.46
N LEU A 263 9.43 -24.88 4.69
CA LEU A 263 10.70 -24.56 4.01
C LEU A 263 11.80 -25.58 4.33
N LEU A 264 11.83 -26.12 5.57
CA LEU A 264 12.73 -27.19 5.96
C LEU A 264 12.39 -28.48 5.19
N HIS A 265 11.12 -28.91 5.18
CA HIS A 265 10.68 -30.10 4.46
C HIS A 265 10.89 -30.00 2.94
N GLN A 266 10.80 -28.79 2.39
CA GLN A 266 11.10 -28.51 0.99
C GLN A 266 12.61 -28.51 0.68
N GLY A 267 13.46 -28.63 1.70
CA GLY A 267 14.91 -28.58 1.55
C GLY A 267 15.49 -27.21 1.20
N MET A 268 14.67 -26.15 1.38
CA MET A 268 15.10 -24.77 1.10
C MET A 268 16.01 -24.21 2.20
N ILE A 269 15.81 -24.64 3.45
CA ILE A 269 16.61 -24.26 4.63
C ILE A 269 16.99 -25.50 5.44
N ASP A 270 18.02 -25.37 6.27
CA ASP A 270 18.42 -26.40 7.22
C ASP A 270 17.70 -26.27 8.58
N GLU A 271 17.82 -27.29 9.44
CA GLU A 271 17.17 -27.34 10.76
C GLU A 271 17.59 -26.17 11.65
N LYS A 272 18.86 -25.79 11.60
CA LYS A 272 19.37 -24.67 12.38
C LYS A 272 18.71 -23.36 11.95
N THR A 273 18.58 -23.12 10.66
CA THR A 273 17.92 -21.93 10.12
C THR A 273 16.43 -21.93 10.45
N ALA A 274 15.76 -23.07 10.33
CA ALA A 274 14.35 -23.20 10.69
C ALA A 274 14.11 -22.85 12.17
N LEU A 275 14.97 -23.38 13.07
CA LEU A 275 14.89 -23.07 14.49
C LEU A 275 15.16 -21.59 14.80
N LEU A 276 16.19 -20.98 14.18
CA LEU A 276 16.52 -19.57 14.38
C LEU A 276 15.43 -18.61 13.88
N ARG A 277 14.60 -19.03 12.93
CA ARG A 277 13.47 -18.24 12.43
C ARG A 277 12.24 -18.28 13.34
N CYS A 278 12.19 -19.21 14.27
CA CYS A 278 11.14 -19.31 15.28
C CYS A 278 11.47 -18.39 16.46
N GLU A 279 11.03 -17.12 16.39
CA GLU A 279 11.25 -16.13 17.43
C GLU A 279 10.52 -16.53 18.73
N PRO A 280 11.21 -16.70 19.88
CA PRO A 280 10.58 -17.16 21.12
C PRO A 280 9.39 -16.31 21.57
N ASN A 281 9.49 -14.98 21.44
CA ASN A 281 8.42 -14.06 21.84
C ASN A 281 7.13 -14.27 21.03
N LYS A 282 7.23 -14.68 19.76
CA LYS A 282 6.06 -15.00 18.92
C LYS A 282 5.48 -16.39 19.22
N LEU A 283 6.28 -17.30 19.81
CA LEU A 283 5.77 -18.58 20.27
C LEU A 283 4.85 -18.43 21.48
N ASP A 284 5.08 -17.45 22.34
CA ASP A 284 4.19 -17.14 23.44
C ASP A 284 2.76 -16.83 22.98
N GLU A 285 2.59 -16.19 21.80
CA GLU A 285 1.27 -15.96 21.21
C GLU A 285 0.46 -17.24 21.04
N LEU A 286 1.13 -18.38 20.78
CA LEU A 286 0.48 -19.68 20.58
C LEU A 286 0.03 -20.34 21.88
N LEU A 287 0.57 -19.90 23.00
CA LEU A 287 0.23 -20.42 24.34
C LEU A 287 -0.99 -19.73 24.93
N HIS A 288 -1.37 -18.56 24.39
CA HIS A 288 -2.53 -17.84 24.86
C HIS A 288 -3.83 -18.41 24.28
N PRO A 289 -4.91 -18.47 25.08
CA PRO A 289 -6.22 -18.88 24.59
C PRO A 289 -6.71 -17.88 23.51
N VAL A 290 -7.24 -18.42 22.42
CA VAL A 290 -7.84 -17.62 21.34
C VAL A 290 -9.36 -17.84 21.34
N PHE A 291 -10.10 -16.81 20.98
CA PHE A 291 -11.54 -16.94 20.81
C PHE A 291 -11.88 -17.83 19.61
N ASP A 292 -12.87 -18.69 19.79
CA ASP A 292 -13.43 -19.44 18.67
C ASP A 292 -14.01 -18.50 17.62
N LYS A 293 -13.57 -18.65 16.35
CA LYS A 293 -13.96 -17.76 15.26
C LYS A 293 -15.47 -17.76 14.97
N ALA A 294 -16.14 -18.87 15.18
CA ALA A 294 -17.58 -18.99 14.97
C ALA A 294 -18.36 -18.27 16.10
N ALA A 295 -17.90 -18.43 17.35
CA ALA A 295 -18.44 -17.73 18.50
C ALA A 295 -18.28 -16.20 18.38
N LEU A 296 -17.11 -15.72 17.90
CA LEU A 296 -16.86 -14.29 17.66
C LEU A 296 -17.85 -13.69 16.64
N LYS A 297 -18.18 -14.43 15.57
CA LYS A 297 -19.16 -13.96 14.57
C LYS A 297 -20.58 -13.80 15.13
N GLN A 298 -20.93 -14.57 16.17
CA GLN A 298 -22.22 -14.53 16.84
C GLN A 298 -22.24 -13.57 18.03
N ALA A 299 -21.09 -13.10 18.49
CA ALA A 299 -20.97 -12.19 19.61
C ALA A 299 -21.54 -10.81 19.27
N LYS A 300 -22.22 -10.19 20.25
CA LYS A 300 -22.70 -8.83 20.11
C LYS A 300 -21.52 -7.85 20.17
N VAL A 301 -21.34 -7.06 19.14
CA VAL A 301 -20.35 -5.96 19.14
C VAL A 301 -20.86 -4.84 20.05
N LEU A 302 -20.16 -4.53 21.10
CA LEU A 302 -20.51 -3.49 22.08
C LEU A 302 -19.96 -2.12 21.70
N THR A 303 -18.80 -2.09 21.01
CA THR A 303 -18.15 -0.88 20.50
C THR A 303 -17.32 -1.23 19.27
N ARG A 304 -17.10 -0.27 18.40
CA ARG A 304 -16.21 -0.34 17.25
C ARG A 304 -15.08 0.66 17.41
#